data_2d335023ec038ba0800e260d88bfb0fe
#
_entry.id   2d335023ec038ba0800e260d88bfb0fe
#
_cell.length_a   1.000
_cell.length_b   1.000
_cell.length_c   1.000
_cell.angle_alpha   90.00
_cell.angle_beta   90.00
_cell.angle_gamma   90.00
#
_symmetry.space_group_name_H-M   'P 1'
#
loop_
_entity.id
_entity.type
_entity.pdbx_description
1 polymer ?
#
loop_
_entity_poly.entity_id
_entity_poly.type
_entity_poly.pdbx_seq_one_letter_code
_entity_poly.pdbx_strand_id
1 'polypeptide(L)'
;MKSESILKPIVVLTIISALALQACSTQGTTLPTQTQPAQVGGNEQPAASGTGRRGILRVAMQPLVQVDPATISSDPEVFALSQIYDYLVDVTPENTIAPRLAKSWTVSEDGLVYTFQLEEGVTFHDGTPFTAKDVVWTFNRLRNPASGYPTADLYASVERVEATAELEVTFKLNKTNRFFLYDLSDYHALILKEGTTDPTQFNGTGPFKVIEYEPEDRLILQANEAYFVEGQPKLQGVEMIFFNTPEAILTALRGGQVDLVMSLSTDQYGSLRGVSGITLLEAPTNLFDVVRLRADRSPGNDPRVMQALKLGLDRQAIYQLVMAGFGRIGRDSPIGPMYAAYYSEETPLPIRNVEAARKLLAQAGYPNGLQIDLHTPNSGDRPQLAVVLKNQWADIGVDVNVNIEPESVYYGDNRWLEVDLGITSWGSRPYPQFYLDVMLKCNAKWNESHFCDAEFDYLSNIAATTPHEAERVAAYKAIQKLLIERGPIIVPYFYTQLAAIRSTFQGFVLKPFSGLSDLRPVSFVE
;
A
#
# COMPACT_ATOMS: atom_id res chain seq x y z
N MET A 1 12.94 -48.57 35.10
CA MET A 1 13.14 -49.49 33.95
C MET A 1 13.83 -48.69 32.86
N LYS A 2 15.04 -49.12 32.50
CA LYS A 2 15.97 -48.49 31.56
C LYS A 2 15.45 -48.71 30.11
N SER A 3 15.60 -47.70 29.25
CA SER A 3 15.64 -47.93 27.81
C SER A 3 16.64 -46.94 27.20
N GLU A 4 17.54 -47.54 26.48
CA GLU A 4 18.82 -47.02 26.01
C GLU A 4 18.67 -46.19 24.74
N SER A 5 19.53 -45.19 24.65
CA SER A 5 19.77 -44.37 23.46
C SER A 5 20.70 -45.10 22.49
N ILE A 6 20.35 -45.15 21.22
CA ILE A 6 21.25 -45.64 20.14
C ILE A 6 21.63 -44.43 19.27
N LEU A 7 22.91 -44.02 19.43
CA LEU A 7 23.60 -43.15 18.48
C LEU A 7 24.05 -43.96 17.25
N LYS A 8 23.80 -43.46 16.04
CA LYS A 8 24.45 -43.93 14.81
C LYS A 8 25.43 -42.86 14.32
N PRO A 9 26.66 -43.21 13.93
CA PRO A 9 27.63 -42.25 13.44
C PRO A 9 27.45 -41.90 11.97
N ILE A 10 27.64 -40.62 11.64
CA ILE A 10 27.72 -40.08 10.29
C ILE A 10 29.14 -40.25 9.77
N VAL A 11 29.31 -40.99 8.69
CA VAL A 11 30.57 -41.13 7.93
C VAL A 11 30.71 -39.95 6.98
N VAL A 12 31.76 -39.14 7.19
CA VAL A 12 32.18 -38.08 6.25
C VAL A 12 33.14 -38.70 5.24
N LEU A 13 32.77 -38.69 3.97
CA LEU A 13 33.62 -39.15 2.86
C LEU A 13 34.25 -37.93 2.20
N THR A 14 35.56 -37.74 2.43
CA THR A 14 36.38 -36.72 1.75
C THR A 14 36.93 -37.28 0.46
N ILE A 15 36.58 -36.69 -0.70
CA ILE A 15 37.20 -37.03 -1.99
C ILE A 15 38.18 -35.91 -2.36
N ILE A 16 39.45 -36.27 -2.36
CA ILE A 16 40.58 -35.50 -2.88
C ILE A 16 40.76 -35.89 -4.34
N SER A 17 40.64 -34.96 -5.27
CA SER A 17 41.00 -35.15 -6.70
C SER A 17 42.25 -34.36 -7.03
N ALA A 18 43.29 -35.09 -7.39
CA ALA A 18 44.58 -34.58 -7.79
C ALA A 18 44.59 -34.04 -9.22
N LEU A 19 45.26 -32.89 -9.43
CA LEU A 19 45.62 -32.36 -10.74
C LEU A 19 46.77 -33.16 -11.32
N ALA A 20 46.63 -33.55 -12.60
CA ALA A 20 47.79 -33.95 -13.44
C ALA A 20 47.88 -32.99 -14.63
N LEU A 21 48.98 -32.24 -14.69
CA LEU A 21 49.40 -31.49 -15.87
C LEU A 21 50.04 -32.48 -16.89
N GLN A 22 49.62 -32.41 -18.14
CA GLN A 22 50.43 -32.88 -19.25
C GLN A 22 50.46 -31.83 -20.36
N ALA A 23 51.66 -31.48 -20.78
CA ALA A 23 51.98 -30.54 -21.85
C ALA A 23 52.28 -31.27 -23.17
N CYS A 24 52.11 -30.55 -24.27
CA CYS A 24 52.70 -30.70 -25.62
C CYS A 24 52.10 -31.70 -26.62
N SER A 25 51.49 -31.19 -27.72
CA SER A 25 52.24 -31.09 -29.00
C SER A 25 51.39 -30.43 -30.10
N THR A 26 52.01 -29.56 -30.83
CA THR A 26 51.54 -28.85 -32.03
C THR A 26 51.31 -29.79 -33.19
N GLN A 27 50.10 -29.77 -33.81
CA GLN A 27 49.93 -30.05 -35.24
C GLN A 27 48.83 -29.16 -35.80
N GLY A 28 49.16 -28.42 -36.84
CA GLY A 28 48.26 -27.52 -37.53
C GLY A 28 47.17 -28.26 -38.29
N THR A 29 45.98 -27.74 -38.19
CA THR A 29 44.89 -28.11 -39.08
C THR A 29 44.12 -26.84 -39.45
N THR A 30 43.89 -26.69 -40.73
CA THR A 30 43.25 -25.63 -41.50
C THR A 30 41.88 -25.22 -40.90
N LEU A 31 41.68 -23.88 -40.78
CA LEU A 31 40.41 -23.24 -40.45
C LEU A 31 39.35 -23.57 -41.52
N PRO A 32 38.15 -23.97 -41.13
CA PRO A 32 36.98 -23.91 -41.99
C PRO A 32 36.45 -22.48 -42.04
N THR A 33 36.16 -22.05 -43.25
CA THR A 33 35.53 -20.80 -43.65
C THR A 33 34.27 -20.54 -42.81
N GLN A 34 34.22 -19.39 -42.14
CA GLN A 34 33.01 -18.89 -41.48
C GLN A 34 31.95 -18.60 -42.56
N THR A 35 30.90 -19.39 -42.57
CA THR A 35 29.63 -19.04 -43.21
C THR A 35 28.96 -17.95 -42.38
N GLN A 36 28.75 -16.76 -42.96
CA GLN A 36 27.92 -15.72 -42.40
C GLN A 36 26.53 -16.29 -42.02
N PRO A 37 25.97 -15.95 -40.86
CA PRO A 37 24.55 -16.26 -40.57
C PRO A 37 23.70 -15.47 -41.56
N ALA A 38 22.75 -16.16 -42.18
CA ALA A 38 21.72 -15.55 -43.01
C ALA A 38 21.02 -14.44 -42.20
N GLN A 39 20.88 -13.25 -42.77
CA GLN A 39 19.99 -12.22 -42.29
C GLN A 39 18.59 -12.84 -42.23
N VAL A 40 18.09 -13.05 -40.99
CA VAL A 40 16.67 -13.32 -40.73
C VAL A 40 15.94 -12.07 -41.16
N GLY A 41 15.08 -12.22 -42.14
CA GLY A 41 14.24 -11.16 -42.70
C GLY A 41 13.52 -10.40 -41.57
N GLY A 42 13.53 -9.07 -41.69
CA GLY A 42 12.81 -8.21 -40.80
C GLY A 42 11.35 -8.65 -40.72
N ASN A 43 10.90 -8.92 -39.49
CA ASN A 43 9.49 -8.96 -39.20
C ASN A 43 8.95 -7.56 -39.53
N GLU A 44 8.17 -7.46 -40.57
CA GLU A 44 7.28 -6.33 -40.80
C GLU A 44 6.34 -6.26 -39.60
N GLN A 45 6.60 -5.29 -38.77
CA GLN A 45 5.67 -4.86 -37.73
C GLN A 45 4.35 -4.51 -38.42
N PRO A 46 3.17 -5.03 -38.01
CA PRO A 46 1.91 -4.66 -38.65
C PRO A 46 1.78 -3.14 -38.61
N ALA A 47 1.54 -2.55 -39.79
CA ALA A 47 1.31 -1.12 -39.91
C ALA A 47 0.15 -0.72 -39.00
N ALA A 48 0.43 0.12 -37.99
CA ALA A 48 -0.55 0.66 -37.08
C ALA A 48 -1.63 1.42 -37.89
N SER A 49 -2.83 0.89 -37.91
CA SER A 49 -4.03 1.62 -38.33
C SER A 49 -4.16 2.84 -37.40
N GLY A 50 -4.20 4.05 -37.99
CA GLY A 50 -4.00 5.34 -37.32
C GLY A 50 -5.01 5.68 -36.25
N THR A 51 -4.78 5.23 -35.01
CA THR A 51 -5.52 5.60 -33.81
C THR A 51 -4.89 6.78 -33.05
N GLY A 52 -3.77 7.33 -33.50
CA GLY A 52 -3.04 8.39 -32.79
C GLY A 52 -2.30 7.94 -31.54
N ARG A 53 -2.44 6.68 -31.11
CA ARG A 53 -1.73 6.09 -29.95
C ARG A 53 -0.29 5.79 -30.33
N ARG A 54 0.65 6.12 -29.39
CA ARG A 54 2.07 5.91 -29.60
C ARG A 54 2.75 5.39 -28.34
N GLY A 55 3.79 4.59 -28.53
CA GLY A 55 4.70 4.13 -27.48
C GLY A 55 4.16 2.98 -26.65
N ILE A 56 5.11 2.16 -26.21
CA ILE A 56 4.92 1.10 -25.21
C ILE A 56 5.66 1.54 -23.96
N LEU A 57 4.95 1.62 -22.84
CA LEU A 57 5.53 1.94 -21.53
C LEU A 57 6.05 0.67 -20.87
N ARG A 58 7.35 0.61 -20.57
CA ARG A 58 7.96 -0.50 -19.86
C ARG A 58 8.01 -0.18 -18.36
N VAL A 59 7.31 -0.97 -17.57
CA VAL A 59 7.20 -0.78 -16.11
C VAL A 59 8.00 -1.86 -15.39
N ALA A 60 8.92 -1.45 -14.52
CA ALA A 60 9.60 -2.39 -13.63
C ALA A 60 8.78 -2.66 -12.39
N MET A 61 8.58 -3.93 -12.05
CA MET A 61 7.86 -4.34 -10.86
C MET A 61 8.30 -5.73 -10.38
N GLN A 62 7.79 -6.16 -9.24
CA GLN A 62 7.97 -7.54 -8.77
C GLN A 62 6.97 -8.48 -9.46
N PRO A 63 7.26 -9.81 -9.53
CA PRO A 63 6.31 -10.79 -10.02
C PRO A 63 4.97 -10.75 -9.27
N LEU A 64 3.89 -11.08 -9.98
CA LEU A 64 2.55 -11.17 -9.40
C LEU A 64 2.40 -12.52 -8.70
N VAL A 65 2.09 -12.50 -7.41
CA VAL A 65 1.80 -13.71 -6.63
C VAL A 65 0.34 -14.13 -6.79
N GLN A 66 -0.55 -13.14 -6.90
CA GLN A 66 -1.98 -13.33 -7.07
C GLN A 66 -2.48 -12.57 -8.30
N VAL A 67 -3.42 -13.17 -9.03
CA VAL A 67 -4.09 -12.55 -10.19
C VAL A 67 -5.62 -12.52 -10.06
N ASP A 68 -6.17 -13.04 -8.97
CA ASP A 68 -7.58 -12.89 -8.63
C ASP A 68 -7.79 -11.58 -7.84
N PRO A 69 -8.57 -10.62 -8.37
CA PRO A 69 -8.84 -9.36 -7.68
C PRO A 69 -9.29 -9.50 -6.22
N ALA A 70 -9.99 -10.57 -5.88
CA ALA A 70 -10.48 -10.78 -4.50
C ALA A 70 -9.37 -11.16 -3.50
N THR A 71 -8.16 -11.51 -3.96
CA THR A 71 -7.06 -12.03 -3.11
C THR A 71 -5.75 -11.26 -3.24
N ILE A 72 -5.67 -10.29 -4.15
CA ILE A 72 -4.46 -9.45 -4.30
C ILE A 72 -4.15 -8.70 -3.01
N SER A 73 -2.86 -8.45 -2.77
CA SER A 73 -2.43 -7.81 -1.52
C SER A 73 -1.21 -6.91 -1.67
N SER A 74 -0.56 -6.90 -2.83
CA SER A 74 0.65 -6.12 -3.10
C SER A 74 0.42 -5.03 -4.15
N ASP A 75 1.19 -3.95 -4.06
CA ASP A 75 1.14 -2.85 -5.04
C ASP A 75 1.34 -3.30 -6.49
N PRO A 76 2.28 -4.23 -6.82
CA PRO A 76 2.40 -4.77 -8.18
C PRO A 76 1.11 -5.43 -8.70
N GLU A 77 0.46 -6.26 -7.89
CA GLU A 77 -0.80 -6.92 -8.25
C GLU A 77 -1.92 -5.92 -8.49
N VAL A 78 -2.09 -4.99 -7.53
CA VAL A 78 -3.10 -3.92 -7.63
C VAL A 78 -2.88 -3.09 -8.89
N PHE A 79 -1.63 -2.69 -9.17
CA PHE A 79 -1.30 -1.89 -10.33
C PHE A 79 -1.57 -2.62 -11.64
N ALA A 80 -1.13 -3.86 -11.77
CA ALA A 80 -1.34 -4.65 -12.98
C ALA A 80 -2.82 -4.86 -13.26
N LEU A 81 -3.59 -5.29 -12.24
CA LEU A 81 -5.00 -5.60 -12.42
C LEU A 81 -5.87 -4.36 -12.61
N SER A 82 -5.51 -3.20 -12.04
CA SER A 82 -6.22 -1.93 -12.27
C SER A 82 -6.07 -1.39 -13.70
N GLN A 83 -5.15 -1.92 -14.51
CA GLN A 83 -5.05 -1.62 -15.93
C GLN A 83 -5.91 -2.55 -16.80
N ILE A 84 -6.32 -3.71 -16.26
CA ILE A 84 -7.08 -4.76 -16.95
C ILE A 84 -8.57 -4.65 -16.63
N TYR A 85 -8.89 -4.30 -15.40
CA TYR A 85 -10.26 -4.19 -14.87
C TYR A 85 -10.57 -2.74 -14.48
N ASP A 86 -11.86 -2.41 -14.38
CA ASP A 86 -12.32 -1.12 -13.84
C ASP A 86 -13.03 -1.29 -12.50
N TYR A 87 -13.01 -0.21 -11.72
CA TYR A 87 -13.80 -0.04 -10.51
C TYR A 87 -15.19 0.55 -10.83
N LEU A 88 -16.13 0.42 -9.90
CA LEU A 88 -17.41 1.13 -10.01
C LEU A 88 -17.22 2.64 -9.90
N VAL A 89 -16.40 3.07 -8.94
CA VAL A 89 -15.95 4.45 -8.74
C VAL A 89 -14.44 4.48 -8.55
N ASP A 90 -13.78 5.58 -8.84
CA ASP A 90 -12.34 5.77 -8.74
C ASP A 90 -11.98 6.71 -7.59
N VAL A 91 -10.74 6.60 -7.06
CA VAL A 91 -10.13 7.57 -6.15
C VAL A 91 -9.15 8.42 -6.95
N THR A 92 -9.33 9.75 -6.91
CA THR A 92 -8.42 10.68 -7.60
C THR A 92 -7.09 10.84 -6.84
N PRO A 93 -6.05 11.43 -7.46
CA PRO A 93 -4.81 11.78 -6.75
C PRO A 93 -5.03 12.68 -5.53
N GLU A 94 -6.08 13.51 -5.54
CA GLU A 94 -6.48 14.40 -4.45
C GLU A 94 -7.31 13.69 -3.38
N ASN A 95 -7.43 12.36 -3.47
CA ASN A 95 -8.19 11.53 -2.56
C ASN A 95 -9.69 11.88 -2.51
N THR A 96 -10.29 12.14 -3.67
CA THR A 96 -11.74 12.32 -3.84
C THR A 96 -12.34 11.21 -4.71
N ILE A 97 -13.64 10.96 -4.58
CA ILE A 97 -14.33 9.96 -5.39
C ILE A 97 -14.73 10.56 -6.74
N ALA A 98 -14.47 9.80 -7.80
CA ALA A 98 -14.81 10.14 -9.19
C ALA A 98 -15.59 9.00 -9.87
N PRO A 99 -16.43 9.31 -10.87
CA PRO A 99 -17.06 8.30 -11.73
C PRO A 99 -16.05 7.42 -12.45
N ARG A 100 -16.42 6.13 -12.67
CA ARG A 100 -15.72 5.22 -13.57
C ARG A 100 -16.73 4.33 -14.32
N LEU A 101 -17.02 3.07 -13.90
CA LEU A 101 -18.11 2.29 -14.49
C LEU A 101 -19.50 2.83 -14.08
N ALA A 102 -19.60 3.48 -12.93
CA ALA A 102 -20.77 4.27 -12.56
C ALA A 102 -20.57 5.72 -13.01
N LYS A 103 -21.45 6.21 -13.90
CA LYS A 103 -21.44 7.59 -14.37
C LYS A 103 -21.98 8.59 -13.34
N SER A 104 -22.85 8.13 -12.44
CA SER A 104 -23.43 8.92 -11.34
C SER A 104 -24.06 8.03 -10.28
N TRP A 105 -24.37 8.61 -9.13
CA TRP A 105 -25.09 7.93 -8.05
C TRP A 105 -25.94 8.87 -7.23
N THR A 106 -26.91 8.31 -6.53
CA THR A 106 -27.73 8.98 -5.51
C THR A 106 -27.66 8.23 -4.20
N VAL A 107 -27.83 8.95 -3.09
CA VAL A 107 -27.83 8.39 -1.73
C VAL A 107 -29.11 8.84 -1.06
N SER A 108 -29.82 7.89 -0.41
CA SER A 108 -31.01 8.21 0.40
C SER A 108 -30.67 9.12 1.59
N GLU A 109 -31.64 9.86 2.11
CA GLU A 109 -31.44 10.80 3.24
C GLU A 109 -30.84 10.11 4.48
N ASP A 110 -31.29 8.87 4.76
CA ASP A 110 -30.78 8.06 5.87
C ASP A 110 -29.38 7.46 5.59
N GLY A 111 -28.85 7.60 4.36
CA GLY A 111 -27.55 7.07 3.98
C GLY A 111 -27.49 5.55 3.89
N LEU A 112 -28.64 4.87 3.77
CA LEU A 112 -28.72 3.41 3.72
C LEU A 112 -28.87 2.84 2.31
N VAL A 113 -29.28 3.64 1.32
CA VAL A 113 -29.49 3.19 -0.04
C VAL A 113 -28.64 4.03 -1.01
N TYR A 114 -27.80 3.35 -1.77
CA TYR A 114 -26.98 3.93 -2.83
C TYR A 114 -27.42 3.35 -4.17
N THR A 115 -27.84 4.19 -5.11
CA THR A 115 -28.25 3.80 -6.46
C THR A 115 -27.29 4.38 -7.47
N PHE A 116 -26.64 3.53 -8.27
CA PHE A 116 -25.65 3.88 -9.27
C PHE A 116 -26.23 3.71 -10.67
N GLN A 117 -26.04 4.72 -11.52
CA GLN A 117 -26.27 4.66 -12.95
C GLN A 117 -24.96 4.28 -13.65
N LEU A 118 -24.95 3.19 -14.40
CA LEU A 118 -23.76 2.65 -15.06
C LEU A 118 -23.54 3.31 -16.43
N GLU A 119 -22.29 3.30 -16.90
CA GLU A 119 -21.90 3.75 -18.22
C GLU A 119 -22.51 2.85 -19.30
N GLU A 120 -22.89 3.46 -20.43
CA GLU A 120 -23.49 2.79 -21.58
C GLU A 120 -22.41 2.32 -22.57
N GLY A 121 -22.62 1.21 -23.25
CA GLY A 121 -21.74 0.73 -24.31
C GLY A 121 -20.42 0.13 -23.82
N VAL A 122 -20.24 -0.06 -22.52
CA VAL A 122 -19.08 -0.74 -21.98
C VAL A 122 -19.10 -2.22 -22.33
N THR A 123 -17.94 -2.75 -22.76
CA THR A 123 -17.76 -4.18 -23.07
C THR A 123 -16.58 -4.75 -22.31
N PHE A 124 -16.67 -6.01 -21.95
CA PHE A 124 -15.51 -6.79 -21.53
C PHE A 124 -14.54 -6.99 -22.70
N HIS A 125 -13.32 -7.41 -22.41
CA HIS A 125 -12.28 -7.66 -23.42
C HIS A 125 -12.66 -8.73 -24.45
N ASP A 126 -13.56 -9.64 -24.10
CA ASP A 126 -14.14 -10.65 -25.00
C ASP A 126 -15.26 -10.10 -25.89
N GLY A 127 -15.61 -8.81 -25.77
CA GLY A 127 -16.65 -8.12 -26.53
C GLY A 127 -18.07 -8.28 -25.96
N THR A 128 -18.25 -9.00 -24.86
CA THR A 128 -19.58 -9.12 -24.21
C THR A 128 -19.94 -7.83 -23.45
N PRO A 129 -21.23 -7.43 -23.41
CA PRO A 129 -21.63 -6.21 -22.73
C PRO A 129 -21.46 -6.32 -21.20
N PHE A 130 -21.05 -5.21 -20.58
CA PHE A 130 -21.08 -5.01 -19.14
C PHE A 130 -22.48 -4.56 -18.71
N THR A 131 -22.96 -5.09 -17.58
CA THR A 131 -24.27 -4.80 -17.01
C THR A 131 -24.24 -4.73 -15.49
N ALA A 132 -25.35 -4.32 -14.89
CA ALA A 132 -25.52 -4.33 -13.43
C ALA A 132 -25.39 -5.72 -12.79
N LYS A 133 -25.59 -6.82 -13.55
CA LYS A 133 -25.42 -8.20 -13.05
C LYS A 133 -23.95 -8.50 -12.70
N ASP A 134 -23.02 -7.95 -13.45
CA ASP A 134 -21.58 -8.12 -13.20
C ASP A 134 -21.18 -7.46 -11.88
N VAL A 135 -21.72 -6.28 -11.60
CA VAL A 135 -21.55 -5.58 -10.32
C VAL A 135 -22.14 -6.40 -9.18
N VAL A 136 -23.39 -6.87 -9.33
CA VAL A 136 -24.05 -7.71 -8.31
C VAL A 136 -23.27 -8.98 -8.04
N TRP A 137 -22.78 -9.65 -9.08
CA TRP A 137 -21.99 -10.87 -8.95
C TRP A 137 -20.68 -10.60 -8.21
N THR A 138 -19.95 -9.56 -8.60
CA THR A 138 -18.68 -9.18 -7.99
C THR A 138 -18.84 -8.89 -6.50
N PHE A 139 -19.77 -8.01 -6.12
CA PHE A 139 -19.93 -7.64 -4.70
C PHE A 139 -20.55 -8.77 -3.85
N ASN A 140 -21.39 -9.64 -4.42
CA ASN A 140 -21.84 -10.84 -3.70
C ASN A 140 -20.70 -11.82 -3.45
N ARG A 141 -19.72 -11.91 -4.35
CA ARG A 141 -18.51 -12.69 -4.14
C ARG A 141 -17.63 -12.09 -3.04
N LEU A 142 -17.34 -10.78 -3.10
CA LEU A 142 -16.46 -10.08 -2.16
C LEU A 142 -17.00 -10.05 -0.72
N ARG A 143 -18.31 -9.90 -0.54
CA ARG A 143 -18.96 -9.80 0.78
C ARG A 143 -19.34 -11.14 1.41
N ASN A 144 -19.08 -12.26 0.75
CA ASN A 144 -19.46 -13.58 1.26
C ASN A 144 -18.53 -14.01 2.41
N PRO A 145 -19.02 -14.17 3.64
CA PRO A 145 -18.18 -14.57 4.76
C PRO A 145 -17.56 -15.97 4.61
N ALA A 146 -18.21 -16.85 3.82
CA ALA A 146 -17.72 -18.20 3.59
C ALA A 146 -16.56 -18.26 2.58
N SER A 147 -16.26 -17.17 1.86
CA SER A 147 -15.17 -17.13 0.88
C SER A 147 -13.78 -17.09 1.51
N GLY A 148 -13.67 -16.58 2.75
CA GLY A 148 -12.41 -16.28 3.42
C GLY A 148 -11.69 -15.04 2.86
N TYR A 149 -12.33 -14.25 2.00
CA TYR A 149 -11.74 -13.04 1.45
C TYR A 149 -11.62 -11.94 2.52
N PRO A 150 -10.56 -11.12 2.47
CA PRO A 150 -10.36 -10.01 3.43
C PRO A 150 -11.46 -8.95 3.33
N THR A 151 -12.15 -8.87 2.20
CA THR A 151 -13.23 -7.92 1.92
C THR A 151 -14.56 -8.26 2.57
N ALA A 152 -14.76 -9.48 3.08
CA ALA A 152 -16.01 -9.86 3.71
C ALA A 152 -16.36 -8.96 4.90
N ASP A 153 -15.37 -8.59 5.71
CA ASP A 153 -15.53 -7.65 6.83
C ASP A 153 -15.77 -6.22 6.33
N LEU A 154 -15.08 -5.80 5.26
CA LEU A 154 -15.23 -4.45 4.66
C LEU A 154 -16.68 -4.22 4.21
N TYR A 155 -17.26 -5.20 3.55
CA TYR A 155 -18.64 -5.14 3.03
C TYR A 155 -19.71 -5.72 3.97
N ALA A 156 -19.39 -5.97 5.24
CA ALA A 156 -20.34 -6.50 6.23
C ALA A 156 -21.57 -5.60 6.46
N SER A 157 -21.44 -4.30 6.17
CA SER A 157 -22.58 -3.36 6.23
C SER A 157 -23.53 -3.48 5.03
N VAL A 158 -23.15 -4.17 3.96
CA VAL A 158 -24.01 -4.35 2.76
C VAL A 158 -25.01 -5.47 3.00
N GLU A 159 -26.28 -5.10 3.19
CA GLU A 159 -27.37 -6.05 3.34
C GLU A 159 -27.63 -6.80 2.02
N ARG A 160 -27.70 -6.04 0.91
CA ARG A 160 -27.93 -6.60 -0.43
C ARG A 160 -27.42 -5.69 -1.53
N VAL A 161 -27.13 -6.30 -2.69
CA VAL A 161 -26.80 -5.63 -3.95
C VAL A 161 -27.77 -6.17 -5.00
N GLU A 162 -28.44 -5.30 -5.73
CA GLU A 162 -29.51 -5.66 -6.68
C GLU A 162 -29.35 -4.90 -8.01
N ALA A 163 -29.49 -5.61 -9.13
CA ALA A 163 -29.67 -5.00 -10.44
C ALA A 163 -31.12 -4.54 -10.56
N THR A 164 -31.37 -3.24 -10.42
CA THR A 164 -32.70 -2.65 -10.50
C THR A 164 -33.10 -2.34 -11.93
N ALA A 165 -32.12 -2.18 -12.83
CA ALA A 165 -32.27 -2.19 -14.29
C ALA A 165 -31.00 -2.76 -14.93
N GLU A 166 -30.95 -2.83 -16.27
CA GLU A 166 -29.79 -3.34 -17.01
C GLU A 166 -28.51 -2.55 -16.69
N LEU A 167 -28.60 -1.23 -16.56
CA LEU A 167 -27.52 -0.31 -16.24
C LEU A 167 -27.76 0.47 -14.94
N GLU A 168 -28.49 -0.13 -14.00
CA GLU A 168 -28.70 0.44 -12.67
C GLU A 168 -28.49 -0.61 -11.60
N VAL A 169 -27.66 -0.29 -10.60
CA VAL A 169 -27.40 -1.16 -9.45
C VAL A 169 -27.68 -0.41 -8.15
N THR A 170 -28.34 -1.08 -7.21
CA THR A 170 -28.66 -0.52 -5.89
C THR A 170 -27.99 -1.35 -4.79
N PHE A 171 -27.27 -0.65 -3.90
CA PHE A 171 -26.73 -1.20 -2.66
C PHE A 171 -27.62 -0.75 -1.50
N LYS A 172 -28.06 -1.71 -0.68
CA LYS A 172 -28.73 -1.43 0.58
C LYS A 172 -27.83 -1.80 1.74
N LEU A 173 -27.61 -0.86 2.65
CA LEU A 173 -26.81 -1.05 3.86
C LEU A 173 -27.70 -1.35 5.06
N ASN A 174 -27.20 -2.13 6.01
CA ASN A 174 -27.85 -2.40 7.30
C ASN A 174 -27.51 -1.36 8.39
N LYS A 175 -26.50 -0.51 8.13
CA LYS A 175 -26.09 0.63 8.96
C LYS A 175 -25.48 1.71 8.07
N THR A 176 -25.62 2.96 8.47
CA THR A 176 -25.00 4.08 7.77
C THR A 176 -23.47 3.95 7.73
N ASN A 177 -22.92 4.12 6.53
CA ASN A 177 -21.47 4.20 6.29
C ASN A 177 -21.18 5.38 5.38
N ARG A 178 -20.66 6.48 5.93
CA ARG A 178 -20.38 7.71 5.17
C ARG A 178 -19.18 7.60 4.25
N PHE A 179 -18.40 6.54 4.38
CA PHE A 179 -17.23 6.24 3.54
C PHE A 179 -17.49 5.11 2.54
N PHE A 180 -18.76 4.70 2.38
CA PHE A 180 -19.11 3.57 1.52
C PHE A 180 -18.63 3.72 0.07
N LEU A 181 -18.62 4.94 -0.49
CA LEU A 181 -18.06 5.19 -1.83
C LEU A 181 -16.55 4.89 -1.88
N TYR A 182 -15.82 5.14 -0.81
CA TYR A 182 -14.41 4.77 -0.71
C TYR A 182 -14.23 3.25 -0.58
N ASP A 183 -15.13 2.56 0.13
CA ASP A 183 -15.10 1.10 0.20
C ASP A 183 -15.32 0.48 -1.18
N LEU A 184 -16.15 1.10 -2.06
CA LEU A 184 -16.34 0.67 -3.45
C LEU A 184 -15.14 0.95 -4.36
N SER A 185 -14.17 1.72 -3.91
CA SER A 185 -12.87 1.94 -4.58
C SER A 185 -11.71 1.17 -3.95
N ASP A 186 -12.00 0.25 -3.02
CA ASP A 186 -11.00 -0.67 -2.47
C ASP A 186 -10.36 -1.47 -3.61
N TYR A 187 -9.06 -1.73 -3.51
CA TYR A 187 -8.30 -2.35 -4.60
C TYR A 187 -8.78 -3.77 -5.00
N HIS A 188 -9.58 -4.44 -4.16
CA HIS A 188 -10.24 -5.70 -4.53
C HIS A 188 -11.56 -5.50 -5.29
N ALA A 189 -12.11 -4.28 -5.32
CA ALA A 189 -13.43 -4.00 -5.89
C ALA A 189 -13.42 -3.87 -7.42
N LEU A 190 -12.43 -4.44 -8.09
CA LEU A 190 -12.37 -4.57 -9.54
C LEU A 190 -13.52 -5.43 -10.04
N ILE A 191 -14.26 -4.91 -11.03
CA ILE A 191 -15.47 -5.57 -11.52
C ILE A 191 -15.11 -6.71 -12.45
N LEU A 192 -15.59 -7.90 -12.10
CA LEU A 192 -15.49 -9.13 -12.89
C LEU A 192 -16.80 -9.42 -13.62
N LYS A 193 -16.71 -10.09 -14.77
CA LYS A 193 -17.87 -10.59 -15.50
C LYS A 193 -18.62 -11.64 -14.65
N GLU A 194 -19.95 -11.59 -14.68
CA GLU A 194 -20.79 -12.60 -14.01
C GLU A 194 -20.37 -14.02 -14.39
N GLY A 195 -20.18 -14.88 -13.39
CA GLY A 195 -19.80 -16.27 -13.58
C GLY A 195 -18.31 -16.53 -13.83
N THR A 196 -17.42 -15.54 -13.66
CA THR A 196 -15.97 -15.74 -13.76
C THR A 196 -15.50 -16.78 -12.76
N THR A 197 -15.00 -17.92 -13.25
CA THR A 197 -14.45 -19.03 -12.44
C THR A 197 -12.92 -19.10 -12.51
N ASP A 198 -12.32 -18.52 -13.53
CA ASP A 198 -10.88 -18.50 -13.77
C ASP A 198 -10.39 -17.07 -14.00
N PRO A 199 -9.84 -16.40 -12.96
CA PRO A 199 -9.31 -15.05 -13.06
C PRO A 199 -8.09 -14.91 -13.99
N THR A 200 -7.39 -16.03 -14.29
CA THR A 200 -6.22 -16.02 -15.20
C THR A 200 -6.57 -15.75 -16.66
N GLN A 201 -7.87 -15.73 -17.00
CA GLN A 201 -8.33 -15.32 -18.33
C GLN A 201 -8.28 -13.81 -18.54
N PHE A 202 -8.09 -13.01 -17.50
CA PHE A 202 -7.94 -11.56 -17.53
C PHE A 202 -9.02 -10.83 -18.36
N ASN A 203 -10.26 -11.29 -18.28
CA ASN A 203 -11.38 -10.70 -19.01
C ASN A 203 -12.02 -9.53 -18.24
N GLY A 204 -11.43 -8.34 -18.36
CA GLY A 204 -11.88 -7.11 -17.71
C GLY A 204 -12.54 -6.14 -18.70
N THR A 205 -12.95 -4.97 -18.20
CA THR A 205 -13.45 -3.83 -18.98
C THR A 205 -12.38 -2.76 -19.19
N GLY A 206 -11.20 -2.93 -18.61
CA GLY A 206 -10.17 -1.93 -18.45
C GLY A 206 -9.53 -1.42 -19.74
N PRO A 207 -8.65 -0.40 -19.59
CA PRO A 207 -8.02 0.28 -20.72
C PRO A 207 -7.04 -0.58 -21.51
N PHE A 208 -6.57 -1.69 -20.94
CA PHE A 208 -5.62 -2.58 -21.61
C PHE A 208 -6.04 -4.04 -21.51
N LYS A 209 -5.76 -4.79 -22.59
CA LYS A 209 -6.03 -6.23 -22.73
C LYS A 209 -4.73 -7.00 -22.55
N VAL A 210 -4.75 -8.14 -21.86
CA VAL A 210 -3.61 -9.03 -21.73
C VAL A 210 -3.35 -9.74 -23.06
N ILE A 211 -2.11 -9.67 -23.53
CA ILE A 211 -1.61 -10.38 -24.71
C ILE A 211 -0.74 -11.57 -24.31
N GLU A 212 0.07 -11.41 -23.26
CA GLU A 212 0.99 -12.43 -22.76
C GLU A 212 1.14 -12.26 -21.24
N TYR A 213 1.18 -13.36 -20.52
CA TYR A 213 1.54 -13.40 -19.11
C TYR A 213 2.46 -14.56 -18.81
N GLU A 214 3.71 -14.24 -18.49
CA GLU A 214 4.75 -15.15 -18.03
C GLU A 214 5.03 -14.83 -16.54
N PRO A 215 4.58 -15.64 -15.58
CA PRO A 215 4.53 -15.28 -14.15
C PRO A 215 5.84 -14.80 -13.52
N GLU A 216 7.00 -15.32 -14.01
CA GLU A 216 8.33 -14.98 -13.49
C GLU A 216 9.09 -13.97 -14.37
N ASP A 217 8.54 -13.57 -15.52
CA ASP A 217 9.22 -12.75 -16.51
C ASP A 217 8.49 -11.43 -16.78
N ARG A 218 7.24 -11.49 -17.28
CA ARG A 218 6.52 -10.28 -17.72
C ARG A 218 5.02 -10.45 -17.89
N LEU A 219 4.36 -9.29 -18.00
CA LEU A 219 2.97 -9.16 -18.45
C LEU A 219 2.91 -8.13 -19.58
N ILE A 220 2.44 -8.51 -20.77
CA ILE A 220 2.29 -7.65 -21.93
C ILE A 220 0.82 -7.28 -22.11
N LEU A 221 0.56 -5.99 -22.16
CA LEU A 221 -0.76 -5.40 -22.33
C LEU A 221 -0.82 -4.59 -23.63
N GLN A 222 -1.91 -4.72 -24.36
CA GLN A 222 -2.24 -3.91 -25.53
C GLN A 222 -3.42 -2.99 -25.22
N ALA A 223 -3.44 -1.80 -25.79
CA ALA A 223 -4.54 -0.86 -25.68
C ALA A 223 -5.89 -1.51 -26.06
N ASN A 224 -6.89 -1.34 -25.24
CA ASN A 224 -8.28 -1.71 -25.56
C ASN A 224 -8.87 -0.65 -26.51
N GLU A 225 -9.01 -1.01 -27.79
CA GLU A 225 -9.58 -0.12 -28.82
C GLU A 225 -11.04 0.24 -28.55
N ALA A 226 -11.76 -0.64 -27.84
CA ALA A 226 -13.18 -0.45 -27.49
C ALA A 226 -13.36 0.13 -26.08
N TYR A 227 -12.29 0.74 -25.50
CA TYR A 227 -12.41 1.33 -24.16
C TYR A 227 -13.42 2.50 -24.19
N PHE A 228 -14.33 2.52 -23.22
CA PHE A 228 -15.48 3.43 -23.20
C PHE A 228 -15.14 4.91 -22.99
N VAL A 229 -13.92 5.21 -22.48
CA VAL A 229 -13.49 6.61 -22.33
C VAL A 229 -12.80 7.08 -23.59
N GLU A 230 -13.39 8.06 -24.27
CA GLU A 230 -12.90 8.60 -25.53
C GLU A 230 -11.45 9.10 -25.43
N GLY A 231 -10.63 8.73 -26.40
CA GLY A 231 -9.22 9.13 -26.48
C GLY A 231 -8.29 8.46 -25.46
N GLN A 232 -8.75 7.43 -24.74
CA GLN A 232 -8.00 6.63 -23.80
C GLN A 232 -8.03 5.14 -24.14
N PRO A 233 -7.03 4.36 -23.74
CA PRO A 233 -5.71 4.83 -23.28
C PRO A 233 -4.95 5.50 -24.41
N LYS A 234 -3.95 6.35 -24.12
CA LYS A 234 -3.14 7.05 -25.15
C LYS A 234 -1.93 6.23 -25.61
N LEU A 235 -1.48 5.27 -24.80
CA LEU A 235 -0.40 4.34 -25.13
C LEU A 235 -0.89 3.24 -26.07
N GLN A 236 -0.01 2.69 -26.90
CA GLN A 236 -0.26 1.46 -27.67
C GLN A 236 -0.32 0.22 -26.78
N GLY A 237 0.49 0.20 -25.72
CA GLY A 237 0.57 -0.92 -24.79
C GLY A 237 1.45 -0.62 -23.59
N VAL A 238 1.51 -1.61 -22.71
CA VAL A 238 2.34 -1.60 -21.51
C VAL A 238 3.05 -2.94 -21.42
N GLU A 239 4.34 -2.93 -21.13
CA GLU A 239 5.13 -4.12 -20.81
C GLU A 239 5.56 -4.02 -19.36
N MET A 240 5.04 -4.87 -18.50
CA MET A 240 5.40 -4.98 -17.10
C MET A 240 6.47 -6.06 -16.97
N ILE A 241 7.71 -5.66 -16.67
CA ILE A 241 8.90 -6.53 -16.60
C ILE A 241 9.18 -6.84 -15.13
N PHE A 242 9.31 -8.11 -14.81
CA PHE A 242 9.45 -8.56 -13.43
C PHE A 242 10.92 -8.65 -13.00
N PHE A 243 11.21 -8.13 -11.82
CA PHE A 243 12.53 -8.12 -11.21
C PHE A 243 12.45 -8.62 -9.77
N ASN A 244 13.44 -9.43 -9.39
CA ASN A 244 13.51 -10.00 -8.05
C ASN A 244 14.27 -9.14 -7.03
N THR A 245 14.99 -8.09 -7.50
CA THR A 245 15.76 -7.21 -6.60
C THR A 245 15.60 -5.73 -6.96
N PRO A 246 15.55 -4.84 -5.95
CA PRO A 246 15.47 -3.39 -6.16
C PRO A 246 16.67 -2.82 -6.94
N GLU A 247 17.85 -3.39 -6.80
CA GLU A 247 19.08 -2.97 -7.49
C GLU A 247 19.01 -3.24 -9.00
N ALA A 248 18.41 -4.37 -9.39
CA ALA A 248 18.17 -4.70 -10.80
C ALA A 248 17.20 -3.70 -11.44
N ILE A 249 16.15 -3.30 -10.72
CA ILE A 249 15.18 -2.29 -11.16
C ILE A 249 15.87 -0.94 -11.44
N LEU A 250 16.69 -0.46 -10.50
CA LEU A 250 17.40 0.81 -10.66
C LEU A 250 18.38 0.78 -11.84
N THR A 251 19.08 -0.35 -12.03
CA THR A 251 20.01 -0.56 -13.16
C THR A 251 19.24 -0.56 -14.49
N ALA A 252 18.10 -1.24 -14.56
CA ALA A 252 17.24 -1.29 -15.75
C ALA A 252 16.70 0.10 -16.13
N LEU A 253 16.29 0.93 -15.14
CA LEU A 253 15.84 2.30 -15.39
C LEU A 253 16.98 3.17 -15.95
N ARG A 254 18.17 3.13 -15.35
CA ARG A 254 19.34 3.86 -15.82
C ARG A 254 19.79 3.41 -17.22
N GLY A 255 19.74 2.11 -17.48
CA GLY A 255 20.09 1.50 -18.77
C GLY A 255 19.05 1.69 -19.86
N GLY A 256 17.86 2.20 -19.56
CA GLY A 256 16.79 2.40 -20.53
C GLY A 256 16.05 1.11 -20.91
N GLN A 257 16.17 0.08 -20.11
CA GLN A 257 15.42 -1.16 -20.30
C GLN A 257 13.96 -1.02 -19.80
N VAL A 258 13.75 -0.15 -18.79
CA VAL A 258 12.42 0.21 -18.29
C VAL A 258 12.24 1.73 -18.28
N ASP A 259 11.00 2.17 -18.25
CA ASP A 259 10.59 3.57 -18.34
C ASP A 259 9.94 4.10 -17.08
N LEU A 260 9.30 3.25 -16.29
CA LEU A 260 8.61 3.60 -15.03
C LEU A 260 9.02 2.66 -13.90
N VAL A 261 9.34 3.26 -12.76
CA VAL A 261 9.53 2.57 -11.46
C VAL A 261 8.63 3.26 -10.44
N MET A 262 7.67 2.53 -9.85
CA MET A 262 6.65 3.11 -8.96
C MET A 262 7.02 3.14 -7.49
N SER A 263 8.06 2.41 -7.09
CA SER A 263 8.52 2.36 -5.70
C SER A 263 10.04 2.43 -5.64
N LEU A 264 10.55 3.52 -5.09
CA LEU A 264 11.97 3.75 -4.86
C LEU A 264 12.23 4.00 -3.38
N SER A 265 13.34 3.48 -2.87
CA SER A 265 13.85 3.92 -1.58
C SER A 265 14.34 5.37 -1.63
N THR A 266 14.49 6.02 -0.49
CA THR A 266 15.04 7.38 -0.40
C THR A 266 16.41 7.51 -1.02
N ASP A 267 17.27 6.51 -0.84
CA ASP A 267 18.63 6.45 -1.42
C ASP A 267 18.59 6.28 -2.94
N GLN A 268 17.75 5.38 -3.44
CA GLN A 268 17.55 5.18 -4.88
C GLN A 268 17.03 6.45 -5.55
N TYR A 269 16.00 7.08 -4.96
CA TYR A 269 15.44 8.33 -5.43
C TYR A 269 16.48 9.46 -5.41
N GLY A 270 17.24 9.58 -4.32
CA GLY A 270 18.34 10.54 -4.19
C GLY A 270 19.41 10.35 -5.27
N SER A 271 19.74 9.11 -5.61
CA SER A 271 20.73 8.76 -6.62
C SER A 271 20.33 9.06 -8.07
N LEU A 272 19.03 9.32 -8.30
CA LEU A 272 18.48 9.71 -9.61
C LEU A 272 18.34 11.23 -9.77
N ARG A 273 18.57 12.03 -8.71
CA ARG A 273 18.51 13.50 -8.81
C ARG A 273 19.52 14.01 -9.83
N GLY A 274 19.04 14.81 -10.79
CA GLY A 274 19.87 15.39 -11.84
C GLY A 274 20.24 14.43 -12.99
N VAL A 275 19.74 13.19 -12.98
CA VAL A 275 19.93 12.27 -14.10
C VAL A 275 19.07 12.73 -15.28
N SER A 276 19.72 13.01 -16.42
CA SER A 276 19.02 13.48 -17.63
C SER A 276 18.04 12.44 -18.17
N GLY A 277 16.87 12.90 -18.61
CA GLY A 277 15.84 12.05 -19.20
C GLY A 277 15.02 11.24 -18.20
N ILE A 278 15.15 11.53 -16.88
CA ILE A 278 14.35 10.94 -15.81
C ILE A 278 13.60 12.05 -15.06
N THR A 279 12.31 11.87 -14.89
CA THR A 279 11.45 12.72 -14.06
C THR A 279 11.19 11.98 -12.75
N LEU A 280 11.50 12.64 -11.63
CA LEU A 280 11.23 12.13 -10.28
C LEU A 280 9.83 12.55 -9.84
N LEU A 281 9.10 11.63 -9.21
CA LEU A 281 7.72 11.80 -8.80
C LEU A 281 7.59 11.53 -7.31
N GLU A 282 6.77 12.35 -6.64
CA GLU A 282 6.46 12.22 -5.22
C GLU A 282 4.94 12.31 -5.02
N ALA A 283 4.38 11.42 -4.19
CA ALA A 283 3.00 11.52 -3.73
C ALA A 283 2.97 11.43 -2.21
N PRO A 284 2.41 12.41 -1.49
CA PRO A 284 2.21 12.32 -0.06
C PRO A 284 1.20 11.21 0.24
N THR A 285 1.51 10.34 1.20
CA THR A 285 0.64 9.24 1.60
C THR A 285 0.14 9.39 3.03
N ASN A 286 -0.76 8.52 3.45
CA ASN A 286 -1.08 8.30 4.86
C ASN A 286 -0.54 6.95 5.37
N LEU A 287 0.52 6.42 4.76
CA LEU A 287 1.33 5.34 5.32
C LEU A 287 2.15 5.95 6.46
N PHE A 288 2.15 5.32 7.64
CA PHE A 288 2.88 5.80 8.81
C PHE A 288 3.35 4.66 9.70
N ASP A 289 4.42 4.91 10.44
CA ASP A 289 4.75 4.08 11.58
C ASP A 289 4.12 4.66 12.85
N VAL A 290 3.64 3.78 13.71
CA VAL A 290 3.11 4.13 15.02
C VAL A 290 4.00 3.54 16.10
N VAL A 291 4.37 4.38 17.07
CA VAL A 291 4.95 3.95 18.34
C VAL A 291 3.84 3.98 19.36
N ARG A 292 3.54 2.84 19.96
CA ARG A 292 2.40 2.73 20.89
C ARG A 292 2.83 2.10 22.20
N LEU A 293 2.24 2.58 23.29
CA LEU A 293 2.36 2.05 24.65
C LEU A 293 1.03 1.43 25.08
N ARG A 294 1.08 0.25 25.70
CA ARG A 294 -0.12 -0.39 26.27
C ARG A 294 -0.73 0.51 27.34
N ALA A 295 -2.01 0.92 27.13
CA ALA A 295 -2.73 1.83 28.04
C ALA A 295 -3.49 1.12 29.15
N ASP A 296 -3.61 -0.19 29.11
CA ASP A 296 -4.37 -1.00 30.06
C ASP A 296 -3.54 -1.51 31.24
N ARG A 297 -2.21 -1.38 31.19
CA ARG A 297 -1.29 -1.85 32.24
C ARG A 297 -0.06 -0.94 32.39
N SER A 298 0.63 -1.09 33.56
CA SER A 298 1.86 -0.36 33.83
C SER A 298 2.95 -0.67 32.77
N PRO A 299 3.74 0.35 32.34
CA PRO A 299 3.72 1.73 32.83
C PRO A 299 2.70 2.64 32.11
N GLY A 300 2.06 2.20 31.01
CA GLY A 300 1.27 3.04 30.13
C GLY A 300 -0.14 3.34 30.60
N ASN A 301 -0.64 2.66 31.64
CA ASN A 301 -1.92 3.01 32.28
C ASN A 301 -1.86 4.35 33.06
N ASP A 302 -0.66 4.91 33.22
CA ASP A 302 -0.52 6.30 33.66
C ASP A 302 -0.24 7.19 32.45
N PRO A 303 -1.19 8.08 32.07
CA PRO A 303 -1.05 8.91 30.87
C PRO A 303 0.16 9.86 30.91
N ARG A 304 0.68 10.15 32.11
CA ARG A 304 1.89 10.98 32.29
C ARG A 304 3.13 10.34 31.69
N VAL A 305 3.18 8.99 31.64
CA VAL A 305 4.31 8.27 31.02
C VAL A 305 4.34 8.54 29.52
N MET A 306 3.22 8.35 28.80
CA MET A 306 3.15 8.65 27.37
C MET A 306 3.40 10.14 27.09
N GLN A 307 2.88 11.05 27.90
CA GLN A 307 3.16 12.49 27.79
C GLN A 307 4.67 12.78 27.94
N ALA A 308 5.35 12.13 28.88
CA ALA A 308 6.79 12.27 29.05
C ALA A 308 7.55 11.77 27.82
N LEU A 309 7.16 10.60 27.25
CA LEU A 309 7.75 10.07 26.03
C LEU A 309 7.57 11.05 24.86
N LYS A 310 6.37 11.63 24.70
CA LYS A 310 6.09 12.65 23.65
C LYS A 310 6.94 13.92 23.83
N LEU A 311 7.11 14.40 25.07
CA LEU A 311 7.95 15.56 25.40
C LEU A 311 9.45 15.28 25.26
N GLY A 312 9.87 14.02 25.29
CA GLY A 312 11.25 13.62 25.05
C GLY A 312 11.70 13.70 23.60
N LEU A 313 10.77 13.85 22.63
CA LEU A 313 11.07 13.74 21.22
C LEU A 313 11.51 15.05 20.57
N ASP A 314 12.61 14.98 19.83
CA ASP A 314 12.95 15.91 18.76
C ASP A 314 12.42 15.34 17.43
N ARG A 315 11.23 15.78 17.04
CA ARG A 315 10.54 15.28 15.84
C ARG A 315 11.25 15.68 14.56
N GLN A 316 11.92 16.84 14.55
CA GLN A 316 12.69 17.28 13.40
C GLN A 316 13.93 16.41 13.20
N ALA A 317 14.61 16.06 14.29
CA ALA A 317 15.73 15.12 14.21
C ALA A 317 15.28 13.71 13.75
N ILE A 318 14.14 13.21 14.24
CA ILE A 318 13.57 11.94 13.75
C ILE A 318 13.32 12.03 12.24
N TYR A 319 12.65 13.07 11.77
CA TYR A 319 12.35 13.28 10.35
C TYR A 319 13.61 13.32 9.47
N GLN A 320 14.68 13.96 9.94
CA GLN A 320 15.93 13.99 9.18
C GLN A 320 16.71 12.67 9.23
N LEU A 321 16.78 12.03 10.39
CA LEU A 321 17.59 10.83 10.58
C LEU A 321 16.93 9.57 10.02
N VAL A 322 15.61 9.46 10.12
CA VAL A 322 14.88 8.26 9.70
C VAL A 322 14.36 8.41 8.27
N MET A 323 13.79 9.60 7.95
CA MET A 323 13.12 9.81 6.67
C MET A 323 14.00 10.52 5.64
N ALA A 324 15.25 10.87 5.96
CA ALA A 324 16.15 11.63 5.08
C ALA A 324 15.52 12.91 4.49
N GLY A 325 14.54 13.49 5.20
CA GLY A 325 13.79 14.68 4.76
C GLY A 325 12.64 14.38 3.78
N PHE A 326 12.30 13.12 3.51
CA PHE A 326 11.13 12.76 2.72
C PHE A 326 9.93 12.45 3.63
N GLY A 327 8.72 12.81 3.16
CA GLY A 327 7.50 12.62 3.94
C GLY A 327 7.00 13.87 4.66
N ARG A 328 6.26 13.66 5.75
CA ARG A 328 5.72 14.73 6.61
C ARG A 328 5.88 14.37 8.07
N ILE A 329 6.17 15.34 8.92
CA ILE A 329 6.19 15.13 10.37
C ILE A 329 4.78 14.80 10.86
N GLY A 330 4.65 13.70 11.61
CA GLY A 330 3.39 13.24 12.18
C GLY A 330 2.96 14.06 13.42
N ARG A 331 1.70 13.91 13.79
CA ARG A 331 1.07 14.66 14.89
C ARG A 331 0.37 13.76 15.90
N ASP A 332 0.96 12.61 16.21
CA ASP A 332 0.45 11.63 17.18
C ASP A 332 -1.00 11.19 16.90
N SER A 333 -1.37 11.19 15.64
CA SER A 333 -2.69 10.82 15.15
C SER A 333 -2.55 10.11 13.79
N PRO A 334 -3.37 9.10 13.49
CA PRO A 334 -3.40 8.46 12.19
C PRO A 334 -4.06 9.33 11.10
N ILE A 335 -4.61 10.50 11.48
CA ILE A 335 -5.24 11.44 10.56
C ILE A 335 -4.14 12.37 10.02
N GLY A 336 -3.58 12.04 8.86
CA GLY A 336 -2.49 12.78 8.24
C GLY A 336 -2.94 13.84 7.24
N PRO A 337 -1.97 14.63 6.70
CA PRO A 337 -2.26 15.74 5.75
C PRO A 337 -2.96 15.31 4.47
N MET A 338 -2.91 14.02 4.08
CA MET A 338 -3.65 13.50 2.94
C MET A 338 -5.16 13.68 3.09
N TYR A 339 -5.67 13.69 4.32
CA TYR A 339 -7.09 13.95 4.60
C TYR A 339 -7.34 15.44 4.83
N ALA A 340 -7.09 16.27 3.83
CA ALA A 340 -7.07 17.73 3.95
C ALA A 340 -8.31 18.34 4.62
N ALA A 341 -9.50 17.75 4.40
CA ALA A 341 -10.75 18.19 5.03
C ALA A 341 -10.78 17.95 6.56
N TYR A 342 -10.08 16.94 7.05
CA TYR A 342 -10.17 16.42 8.43
C TYR A 342 -8.90 16.71 9.23
N TYR A 343 -7.76 16.89 8.57
CA TYR A 343 -6.47 17.17 9.22
C TYR A 343 -6.47 18.53 9.91
N SER A 344 -5.83 18.63 11.07
CA SER A 344 -5.74 19.86 11.83
C SER A 344 -4.35 20.08 12.43
N GLU A 345 -3.87 21.30 12.30
CA GLU A 345 -2.67 21.80 12.98
C GLU A 345 -2.98 22.76 14.15
N GLU A 346 -4.26 22.95 14.47
CA GLU A 346 -4.72 23.87 15.52
C GLU A 346 -4.18 23.55 16.90
N THR A 347 -4.05 22.24 17.23
CA THR A 347 -3.45 21.82 18.49
C THR A 347 -1.94 21.72 18.33
N PRO A 348 -1.13 22.54 19.03
CA PRO A 348 0.32 22.47 18.90
C PRO A 348 0.86 21.13 19.39
N LEU A 349 1.86 20.59 18.66
CA LEU A 349 2.61 19.44 19.13
C LEU A 349 3.45 19.80 20.36
N PRO A 350 3.63 18.86 21.30
CA PRO A 350 4.58 19.02 22.39
C PRO A 350 5.99 19.32 21.83
N ILE A 351 6.55 20.45 22.24
CA ILE A 351 7.95 20.77 21.97
C ILE A 351 8.82 20.00 22.96
N ARG A 352 9.95 19.46 22.48
CA ARG A 352 10.89 18.71 23.31
C ARG A 352 11.25 19.49 24.57
N ASN A 353 11.01 18.88 25.72
CA ASN A 353 11.30 19.45 27.05
C ASN A 353 11.71 18.34 28.02
N VAL A 354 13.02 18.13 28.12
CA VAL A 354 13.62 17.07 28.95
C VAL A 354 13.28 17.23 30.44
N GLU A 355 13.28 18.45 30.95
CA GLU A 355 13.00 18.72 32.36
C GLU A 355 11.51 18.39 32.69
N ALA A 356 10.57 18.87 31.87
CA ALA A 356 9.16 18.59 32.06
C ALA A 356 8.87 17.07 31.92
N ALA A 357 9.51 16.39 30.96
CA ALA A 357 9.38 14.94 30.78
C ALA A 357 9.86 14.15 32.03
N ARG A 358 11.03 14.48 32.55
CA ARG A 358 11.56 13.88 33.79
C ARG A 358 10.63 14.11 34.98
N LYS A 359 10.07 15.33 35.09
CA LYS A 359 9.09 15.64 36.17
C LYS A 359 7.83 14.79 36.05
N LEU A 360 7.31 14.58 34.86
CA LEU A 360 6.14 13.71 34.64
C LEU A 360 6.45 12.26 34.98
N LEU A 361 7.62 11.71 34.59
CA LEU A 361 8.04 10.37 34.98
C LEU A 361 8.18 10.22 36.48
N ALA A 362 8.78 11.20 37.17
CA ALA A 362 8.88 11.18 38.63
C ALA A 362 7.49 11.18 39.32
N GLN A 363 6.54 11.98 38.81
CA GLN A 363 5.16 12.03 39.29
C GLN A 363 4.40 10.72 38.99
N ALA A 364 4.75 10.01 37.91
CA ALA A 364 4.19 8.70 37.55
C ALA A 364 4.83 7.54 38.34
N GLY A 365 5.74 7.82 39.30
CA GLY A 365 6.39 6.81 40.13
C GLY A 365 7.77 6.36 39.67
N TYR A 366 8.37 7.05 38.68
CA TYR A 366 9.67 6.71 38.11
C TYR A 366 10.73 7.82 38.34
N PRO A 367 10.99 8.24 39.61
CA PRO A 367 11.94 9.34 39.89
C PRO A 367 13.38 8.99 39.56
N ASN A 368 13.73 7.69 39.52
CA ASN A 368 15.07 7.18 39.21
C ASN A 368 15.21 6.65 37.78
N GLY A 369 14.21 6.89 36.92
CA GLY A 369 14.15 6.41 35.56
C GLY A 369 13.20 5.23 35.36
N LEU A 370 12.89 4.94 34.11
CA LEU A 370 12.02 3.86 33.65
C LEU A 370 12.83 2.93 32.73
N GLN A 371 12.78 1.62 32.98
CA GLN A 371 13.29 0.61 32.04
C GLN A 371 12.10 -0.01 31.28
N ILE A 372 12.21 -0.14 29.95
CA ILE A 372 11.16 -0.69 29.12
C ILE A 372 11.72 -1.37 27.86
N ASP A 373 11.11 -2.50 27.49
CA ASP A 373 11.40 -3.18 26.22
C ASP A 373 10.60 -2.55 25.08
N LEU A 374 11.30 -2.17 24.00
CA LEU A 374 10.70 -1.73 22.75
C LEU A 374 10.82 -2.85 21.72
N HIS A 375 9.71 -3.30 21.18
CA HIS A 375 9.66 -4.34 20.17
C HIS A 375 9.33 -3.75 18.78
N THR A 376 10.03 -4.25 17.75
CA THR A 376 9.81 -3.80 16.36
C THR A 376 10.16 -4.89 15.36
N PRO A 377 9.45 -5.00 14.22
CA PRO A 377 9.85 -5.91 13.16
C PRO A 377 11.12 -5.40 12.46
N ASN A 378 11.94 -6.35 11.97
CA ASN A 378 13.15 -6.05 11.19
C ASN A 378 12.80 -5.74 9.73
N SER A 379 12.05 -4.65 9.50
CA SER A 379 11.67 -4.23 8.16
C SER A 379 11.43 -2.72 8.08
N GLY A 380 11.64 -2.14 6.90
CA GLY A 380 11.52 -0.70 6.66
C GLY A 380 12.44 0.13 7.58
N ASP A 381 11.99 1.32 7.93
CA ASP A 381 12.75 2.28 8.74
C ASP A 381 12.55 2.11 10.26
N ARG A 382 11.75 1.12 10.68
CA ARG A 382 11.39 0.88 12.09
C ARG A 382 12.58 0.55 13.00
N PRO A 383 13.57 -0.29 12.60
CA PRO A 383 14.77 -0.50 13.41
C PRO A 383 15.55 0.79 13.64
N GLN A 384 15.68 1.65 12.64
CA GLN A 384 16.35 2.94 12.76
C GLN A 384 15.56 3.89 13.67
N LEU A 385 14.23 3.95 13.52
CA LEU A 385 13.36 4.71 14.42
C LEU A 385 13.54 4.26 15.88
N ALA A 386 13.57 2.96 16.16
CA ALA A 386 13.75 2.42 17.50
C ALA A 386 15.07 2.90 18.14
N VAL A 387 16.17 2.91 17.37
CA VAL A 387 17.48 3.42 17.84
C VAL A 387 17.43 4.91 18.13
N VAL A 388 16.79 5.71 17.27
CA VAL A 388 16.66 7.16 17.48
C VAL A 388 15.81 7.45 18.73
N LEU A 389 14.70 6.74 18.92
CA LEU A 389 13.85 6.86 20.11
C LEU A 389 14.61 6.48 21.39
N LYS A 390 15.34 5.36 21.40
CA LYS A 390 16.18 4.95 22.54
C LYS A 390 17.12 6.08 22.96
N ASN A 391 17.82 6.66 21.99
CA ASN A 391 18.80 7.72 22.28
C ASN A 391 18.10 8.98 22.82
N GLN A 392 16.99 9.41 22.24
CA GLN A 392 16.27 10.60 22.71
C GLN A 392 15.62 10.40 24.08
N TRP A 393 15.08 9.21 24.36
CA TRP A 393 14.44 8.91 25.64
C TRP A 393 15.44 8.66 26.78
N ALA A 394 16.68 8.29 26.47
CA ALA A 394 17.74 8.26 27.47
C ALA A 394 17.94 9.61 28.15
N ASP A 395 17.78 10.71 27.42
CA ASP A 395 17.89 12.08 27.98
C ASP A 395 16.81 12.38 29.02
N ILE A 396 15.67 11.74 28.95
CA ILE A 396 14.58 11.91 29.91
C ILE A 396 14.59 10.85 31.04
N GLY A 397 15.60 9.96 31.05
CA GLY A 397 15.75 8.91 32.06
C GLY A 397 14.96 7.63 31.74
N VAL A 398 14.64 7.38 30.47
CA VAL A 398 14.04 6.11 30.03
C VAL A 398 15.12 5.27 29.36
N ASP A 399 15.41 4.12 29.95
CA ASP A 399 16.35 3.11 29.42
C ASP A 399 15.56 2.10 28.57
N VAL A 400 15.74 2.16 27.26
CA VAL A 400 15.03 1.32 26.30
C VAL A 400 15.89 0.15 25.88
N ASN A 401 15.42 -1.07 26.12
CA ASN A 401 15.96 -2.28 25.50
C ASN A 401 15.27 -2.53 24.17
N VAL A 402 15.99 -2.41 23.05
CA VAL A 402 15.43 -2.54 21.69
C VAL A 402 15.50 -4.00 21.25
N ASN A 403 14.34 -4.59 20.97
CA ASN A 403 14.15 -5.95 20.46
C ASN A 403 13.70 -5.88 18.99
N ILE A 404 14.63 -6.11 18.06
CA ILE A 404 14.36 -6.17 16.62
C ILE A 404 14.10 -7.63 16.26
N GLU A 405 12.88 -7.94 15.78
CA GLU A 405 12.40 -9.30 15.57
C GLU A 405 12.10 -9.55 14.08
N PRO A 406 12.29 -10.80 13.57
CA PRO A 406 11.73 -11.16 12.27
C PRO A 406 10.21 -10.86 12.20
N GLU A 407 9.71 -10.43 11.05
CA GLU A 407 8.27 -10.11 10.91
C GLU A 407 7.36 -11.28 11.30
N SER A 408 7.73 -12.51 10.93
CA SER A 408 7.00 -13.72 11.30
C SER A 408 6.91 -13.95 12.81
N VAL A 409 7.88 -13.47 13.59
CA VAL A 409 7.90 -13.54 15.05
C VAL A 409 7.09 -12.39 15.64
N TYR A 410 7.31 -11.17 15.16
CA TYR A 410 6.65 -9.97 15.68
C TYR A 410 5.14 -10.01 15.47
N TYR A 411 4.69 -10.40 14.26
CA TYR A 411 3.26 -10.50 13.94
C TYR A 411 2.66 -11.89 14.23
N GLY A 412 3.53 -12.92 14.46
CA GLY A 412 3.08 -14.28 14.77
C GLY A 412 2.29 -14.34 16.08
N ASP A 413 1.26 -15.20 16.13
CA ASP A 413 0.40 -15.42 17.29
C ASP A 413 -0.14 -14.13 17.95
N ASN A 414 -0.33 -13.08 17.15
CA ASN A 414 -0.77 -11.74 17.60
C ASN A 414 0.17 -11.09 18.64
N ARG A 415 1.45 -11.49 18.70
CA ARG A 415 2.42 -10.97 19.67
C ARG A 415 2.53 -9.44 19.64
N TRP A 416 2.44 -8.84 18.45
CA TRP A 416 2.45 -7.39 18.28
C TRP A 416 1.31 -6.66 19.02
N LEU A 417 0.22 -7.33 19.34
CA LEU A 417 -0.87 -6.79 20.18
C LEU A 417 -0.53 -6.87 21.67
N GLU A 418 0.45 -7.68 22.09
CA GLU A 418 0.69 -8.01 23.49
C GLU A 418 1.94 -7.35 24.09
N VAL A 419 2.89 -6.86 23.27
CA VAL A 419 4.09 -6.18 23.81
C VAL A 419 3.73 -4.83 24.43
N ASP A 420 4.47 -4.37 25.45
CA ASP A 420 4.15 -3.15 26.18
C ASP A 420 4.38 -1.88 25.36
N LEU A 421 5.55 -1.80 24.70
CA LEU A 421 5.93 -0.72 23.81
C LEU A 421 6.34 -1.32 22.47
N GLY A 422 5.75 -0.87 21.37
CA GLY A 422 6.03 -1.41 20.07
C GLY A 422 5.98 -0.38 18.95
N ILE A 423 6.59 -0.74 17.81
CA ILE A 423 6.52 0.02 16.56
C ILE A 423 5.88 -0.85 15.49
N THR A 424 4.83 -0.36 14.86
CA THR A 424 4.08 -1.06 13.82
C THR A 424 3.85 -0.12 12.64
N SER A 425 3.80 -0.65 11.42
CA SER A 425 3.47 0.16 10.23
C SER A 425 2.02 -0.02 9.84
N TRP A 426 1.38 1.08 9.47
CA TRP A 426 -0.01 1.11 9.01
C TRP A 426 -0.09 1.63 7.58
N GLY A 427 -0.61 0.80 6.68
CA GLY A 427 -0.78 1.13 5.27
C GLY A 427 -1.69 2.34 5.03
N SER A 428 -1.46 3.06 3.93
CA SER A 428 -2.29 4.19 3.52
C SER A 428 -3.72 3.72 3.20
N ARG A 429 -4.72 4.46 3.69
CA ARG A 429 -6.15 4.21 3.45
C ARG A 429 -6.80 5.47 2.89
N PRO A 430 -7.87 5.37 2.09
CA PRO A 430 -8.48 6.55 1.48
C PRO A 430 -9.26 7.43 2.47
N TYR A 431 -9.59 6.94 3.66
CA TYR A 431 -10.32 7.70 4.68
C TYR A 431 -9.83 7.38 6.10
N PRO A 432 -9.89 8.34 7.04
CA PRO A 432 -9.30 8.20 8.37
C PRO A 432 -10.09 7.31 9.31
N GLN A 433 -11.42 7.14 9.10
CA GLN A 433 -12.29 6.37 9.98
C GLN A 433 -11.82 4.91 10.15
N PHE A 434 -11.24 4.33 9.10
CA PHE A 434 -10.67 2.98 9.14
C PHE A 434 -9.74 2.79 10.35
N TYR A 435 -8.76 3.68 10.53
CA TYR A 435 -7.81 3.56 11.65
C TYR A 435 -8.49 3.71 13.00
N LEU A 436 -9.46 4.62 13.11
CA LEU A 436 -10.17 4.82 14.38
C LEU A 436 -10.93 3.55 14.77
N ASP A 437 -11.61 2.93 13.82
CA ASP A 437 -12.47 1.77 14.06
C ASP A 437 -11.68 0.49 14.36
N VAL A 438 -10.49 0.29 13.75
CA VAL A 438 -9.74 -0.97 13.91
C VAL A 438 -8.54 -0.87 14.85
N MET A 439 -8.01 0.35 15.10
CA MET A 439 -6.74 0.57 15.81
C MET A 439 -6.93 1.20 17.19
N LEU A 440 -7.97 2.03 17.43
CA LEU A 440 -8.02 2.92 18.59
C LEU A 440 -9.32 2.82 19.42
N LYS A 441 -10.45 2.45 18.83
CA LYS A 441 -11.69 2.23 19.59
C LYS A 441 -11.54 1.15 20.64
N CYS A 442 -12.32 1.26 21.74
CA CYS A 442 -12.42 0.21 22.74
C CYS A 442 -12.75 -1.14 22.06
N ASN A 443 -11.98 -2.17 22.39
CA ASN A 443 -12.14 -3.53 21.85
C ASN A 443 -11.98 -3.66 20.32
N ALA A 444 -11.38 -2.68 19.65
CA ALA A 444 -11.08 -2.79 18.23
C ALA A 444 -10.11 -3.95 17.97
N LYS A 445 -10.30 -4.65 16.82
CA LYS A 445 -9.61 -5.90 16.49
C LYS A 445 -8.08 -5.79 16.52
N TRP A 446 -7.54 -4.64 16.14
CA TRP A 446 -6.11 -4.37 16.06
C TRP A 446 -5.68 -3.21 16.98
N ASN A 447 -6.40 -3.05 18.10
CA ASN A 447 -6.05 -2.04 19.11
C ASN A 447 -4.82 -2.50 19.92
N GLU A 448 -3.65 -2.38 19.32
CA GLU A 448 -2.37 -2.78 19.90
C GLU A 448 -1.98 -1.97 21.14
N SER A 449 -2.58 -0.80 21.37
CA SER A 449 -2.41 0.01 22.58
C SER A 449 -3.38 -0.37 23.70
N HIS A 450 -4.39 -1.15 23.43
CA HIS A 450 -5.53 -1.44 24.35
C HIS A 450 -6.15 -0.17 24.95
N PHE A 451 -6.07 0.92 24.18
CA PHE A 451 -6.68 2.19 24.54
C PHE A 451 -8.20 2.08 24.57
N CYS A 452 -8.82 2.65 25.60
CA CYS A 452 -10.26 2.68 25.75
C CYS A 452 -10.66 3.98 26.43
N ASP A 453 -11.14 4.95 25.64
CA ASP A 453 -11.54 6.27 26.12
C ASP A 453 -12.95 6.57 25.58
N ALA A 454 -13.89 6.80 26.48
CA ALA A 454 -15.30 6.99 26.14
C ALA A 454 -15.55 8.26 25.29
N GLU A 455 -14.76 9.31 25.49
CA GLU A 455 -14.86 10.53 24.68
C GLU A 455 -14.33 10.28 23.26
N PHE A 456 -13.22 9.53 23.13
CA PHE A 456 -12.70 9.12 21.83
C PHE A 456 -13.74 8.29 21.06
N ASP A 457 -14.33 7.27 21.69
CA ASP A 457 -15.34 6.42 21.05
C ASP A 457 -16.59 7.22 20.65
N TYR A 458 -17.03 8.16 21.49
CA TYR A 458 -18.13 9.05 21.17
C TYR A 458 -17.84 9.92 19.96
N LEU A 459 -16.68 10.59 19.92
CA LEU A 459 -16.26 11.43 18.80
C LEU A 459 -16.08 10.62 17.52
N SER A 460 -15.48 9.42 17.61
CA SER A 460 -15.31 8.51 16.49
C SER A 460 -16.65 8.07 15.90
N ASN A 461 -17.66 7.81 16.75
CA ASN A 461 -19.00 7.47 16.28
C ASN A 461 -19.69 8.66 15.58
N ILE A 462 -19.55 9.89 16.09
CA ILE A 462 -20.03 11.09 15.39
C ILE A 462 -19.36 11.18 14.01
N ALA A 463 -18.03 11.08 13.95
CA ALA A 463 -17.28 11.18 12.69
C ALA A 463 -17.75 10.14 11.66
N ALA A 464 -18.05 8.90 12.09
CA ALA A 464 -18.50 7.81 11.23
C ALA A 464 -19.93 7.97 10.70
N THR A 465 -20.84 8.59 11.49
CA THR A 465 -22.29 8.47 11.20
C THR A 465 -22.99 9.78 10.88
N THR A 466 -22.47 10.94 11.35
CA THR A 466 -23.15 12.23 11.14
C THR A 466 -23.35 12.54 9.64
N PRO A 467 -24.54 13.00 9.23
CA PRO A 467 -24.76 13.47 7.87
C PRO A 467 -24.14 14.85 7.61
N HIS A 468 -23.77 15.59 8.67
CA HIS A 468 -23.31 16.98 8.58
C HIS A 468 -21.78 17.03 8.51
N GLU A 469 -21.25 17.49 7.36
CA GLU A 469 -19.81 17.57 7.12
C GLU A 469 -19.08 18.42 8.17
N ALA A 470 -19.63 19.58 8.54
CA ALA A 470 -19.03 20.46 9.55
C ALA A 470 -18.87 19.77 10.93
N GLU A 471 -19.86 18.97 11.32
CA GLU A 471 -19.82 18.19 12.57
C GLU A 471 -18.78 17.07 12.48
N ARG A 472 -18.67 16.40 11.34
CA ARG A 472 -17.65 15.38 11.07
C ARG A 472 -16.25 15.98 11.17
N VAL A 473 -16.01 17.11 10.51
CA VAL A 473 -14.73 17.84 10.59
C VAL A 473 -14.40 18.21 12.04
N ALA A 474 -15.37 18.74 12.78
CA ALA A 474 -15.17 19.10 14.18
C ALA A 474 -14.82 17.87 15.04
N ALA A 475 -15.49 16.74 14.82
CA ALA A 475 -15.21 15.49 15.53
C ALA A 475 -13.78 14.99 15.24
N TYR A 476 -13.33 14.97 13.97
CA TYR A 476 -11.95 14.59 13.64
C TYR A 476 -10.89 15.52 14.22
N LYS A 477 -11.14 16.84 14.27
CA LYS A 477 -10.25 17.80 14.94
C LYS A 477 -10.16 17.56 16.44
N ALA A 478 -11.31 17.29 17.08
CA ALA A 478 -11.36 16.96 18.51
C ALA A 478 -10.61 15.65 18.83
N ILE A 479 -10.74 14.63 17.98
CA ILE A 479 -10.00 13.36 18.08
C ILE A 479 -8.48 13.61 18.01
N GLN A 480 -8.01 14.39 17.04
CA GLN A 480 -6.58 14.71 16.93
C GLN A 480 -6.06 15.42 18.16
N LYS A 481 -6.83 16.39 18.68
CA LYS A 481 -6.49 17.08 19.93
C LYS A 481 -6.38 16.08 21.09
N LEU A 482 -7.38 15.23 21.28
CA LEU A 482 -7.40 14.21 22.32
C LEU A 482 -6.18 13.28 22.23
N LEU A 483 -5.84 12.81 21.02
CA LEU A 483 -4.69 11.93 20.82
C LEU A 483 -3.37 12.62 21.11
N ILE A 484 -3.19 13.90 20.76
CA ILE A 484 -2.00 14.69 21.10
C ILE A 484 -1.88 14.81 22.62
N GLU A 485 -2.97 15.15 23.31
CA GLU A 485 -2.98 15.47 24.74
C GLU A 485 -2.86 14.22 25.63
N ARG A 486 -3.56 13.13 25.29
CA ARG A 486 -3.63 11.94 26.15
C ARG A 486 -3.68 10.59 25.44
N GLY A 487 -3.56 10.58 24.11
CA GLY A 487 -3.57 9.32 23.35
C GLY A 487 -2.31 8.47 23.59
N PRO A 488 -2.44 7.15 23.43
CA PRO A 488 -1.40 6.16 23.73
C PRO A 488 -0.37 5.99 22.63
N ILE A 489 -0.46 6.80 21.57
CA ILE A 489 0.34 6.63 20.37
C ILE A 489 1.20 7.87 20.07
N ILE A 490 2.32 7.60 19.40
CA ILE A 490 3.14 8.59 18.72
C ILE A 490 3.15 8.21 17.25
N VAL A 491 2.74 9.13 16.37
CA VAL A 491 2.94 9.03 14.92
C VAL A 491 4.04 10.03 14.56
N PRO A 492 5.28 9.55 14.37
CA PRO A 492 6.41 10.45 14.19
C PRO A 492 6.43 11.10 12.81
N TYR A 493 5.95 10.38 11.78
CA TYR A 493 5.94 10.82 10.38
C TYR A 493 4.89 10.07 9.54
N PHE A 494 4.60 10.65 8.38
CA PHE A 494 3.92 10.01 7.26
C PHE A 494 4.89 9.87 6.09
N TYR A 495 4.85 8.74 5.42
CA TYR A 495 5.71 8.46 4.27
C TYR A 495 5.27 9.23 3.02
N THR A 496 6.20 9.43 2.12
CA THR A 496 5.95 9.87 0.74
C THR A 496 6.27 8.72 -0.20
N GLN A 497 5.35 8.42 -1.12
CA GLN A 497 5.61 7.51 -2.22
C GLN A 497 6.59 8.17 -3.19
N LEU A 498 7.66 7.46 -3.54
CA LEU A 498 8.72 7.92 -4.43
C LEU A 498 8.76 7.06 -5.68
N ALA A 499 8.76 7.70 -6.86
CA ALA A 499 8.77 7.03 -8.15
C ALA A 499 9.64 7.78 -9.16
N ALA A 500 9.92 7.14 -10.29
CA ALA A 500 10.65 7.76 -11.39
C ALA A 500 10.10 7.28 -12.73
N ILE A 501 9.96 8.20 -13.69
CA ILE A 501 9.53 7.92 -15.06
C ILE A 501 10.48 8.57 -16.06
N ARG A 502 10.68 7.95 -17.23
CA ARG A 502 11.40 8.60 -18.32
C ARG A 502 10.62 9.80 -18.85
N SER A 503 11.33 10.90 -19.10
CA SER A 503 10.75 12.18 -19.55
C SER A 503 10.11 12.10 -20.95
N THR A 504 10.33 11.00 -21.68
CA THR A 504 9.64 10.68 -22.93
C THR A 504 8.18 10.24 -22.73
N PHE A 505 7.75 10.02 -21.48
CA PHE A 505 6.36 9.77 -21.11
C PHE A 505 5.83 10.90 -20.24
N GLN A 506 4.62 11.35 -20.54
CA GLN A 506 3.92 12.42 -19.82
C GLN A 506 2.52 11.98 -19.40
N GLY A 507 1.94 12.71 -18.42
CA GLY A 507 0.57 12.47 -17.96
C GLY A 507 0.45 11.39 -16.90
N PHE A 508 1.55 10.76 -16.45
CA PHE A 508 1.54 9.87 -15.30
C PHE A 508 1.48 10.69 -14.01
N VAL A 509 0.48 10.40 -13.18
CA VAL A 509 0.34 10.99 -11.84
C VAL A 509 0.40 9.87 -10.81
N LEU A 510 1.39 9.95 -9.94
CA LEU A 510 1.54 9.00 -8.84
C LEU A 510 0.44 9.28 -7.80
N LYS A 511 -0.40 8.27 -7.52
CA LYS A 511 -1.43 8.36 -6.48
C LYS A 511 -0.83 8.05 -5.09
N PRO A 512 -1.47 8.53 -3.98
CA PRO A 512 -1.12 8.15 -2.61
C PRO A 512 -1.21 6.64 -2.32
N PHE A 513 -1.82 5.92 -3.22
CA PHE A 513 -1.97 4.47 -3.26
C PHE A 513 -1.29 4.00 -4.54
N SER A 514 -0.02 3.64 -4.48
CA SER A 514 0.84 3.43 -5.67
C SER A 514 0.24 2.43 -6.65
N GLY A 515 -0.33 1.35 -6.16
CA GLY A 515 -1.01 0.35 -6.97
C GLY A 515 -2.25 0.85 -7.72
N LEU A 516 -2.87 1.96 -7.28
CA LEU A 516 -4.03 2.56 -7.94
C LEU A 516 -3.66 3.66 -8.95
N SER A 517 -2.36 3.87 -9.24
CA SER A 517 -1.93 4.85 -10.23
C SER A 517 -2.37 4.46 -11.64
N ASP A 518 -2.80 5.46 -12.41
CA ASP A 518 -3.54 5.29 -13.65
C ASP A 518 -2.67 5.52 -14.89
N LEU A 519 -2.68 4.58 -15.82
CA LEU A 519 -1.96 4.67 -17.08
C LEU A 519 -2.82 5.21 -18.25
N ARG A 520 -4.12 5.39 -18.08
CA ARG A 520 -5.02 5.92 -19.12
C ARG A 520 -4.56 7.25 -19.73
N PRO A 521 -4.13 8.26 -18.89
CA PRO A 521 -3.72 9.56 -19.41
C PRO A 521 -2.27 9.59 -19.90
N VAL A 522 -1.51 8.53 -19.70
CA VAL A 522 -0.07 8.50 -20.05
C VAL A 522 0.10 8.48 -21.55
N SER A 523 0.96 9.37 -22.05
CA SER A 523 1.28 9.48 -23.47
C SER A 523 2.80 9.52 -23.70
N PHE A 524 3.21 8.98 -24.84
CA PHE A 524 4.59 9.07 -25.32
C PHE A 524 4.79 10.41 -26.03
N VAL A 525 5.90 11.10 -25.74
CA VAL A 525 6.34 12.32 -26.40
C VAL A 525 7.72 12.08 -27.02
N GLU A 526 7.89 12.54 -28.27
CA GLU A 526 9.15 12.41 -29.00
C GLU A 526 10.25 13.33 -28.45
#